data_947f616bf70a37b3c299c8ebd9b57b3c
#
_entry.id   947f616bf70a37b3c299c8ebd9b57b3c
#
_cell.length_a   1.000
_cell.length_b   1.000
_cell.length_c   1.000
_cell.angle_alpha   90.00
_cell.angle_beta   90.00
_cell.angle_gamma   90.00
#
_symmetry.space_group_name_H-M   'P 1'
#
loop_
_entity.id
_entity.type
_entity.pdbx_description
1 polymer ?
#
loop_
_entity_poly.entity_id
_entity_poly.type
_entity_poly.pdbx_seq_one_letter_code
_entity_poly.pdbx_strand_id
1 'polypeptide(L)'
;MPQPIESLDRPTLERRYRRMRLAAVILAGISLLLIAALGTQSFRGGAALSPADGAGSQSGEDGTAGQGGGKDATGKNADGKDAEQAAASCPVVDRLDPDDPRALGDIDAPIVLHEWTDFRCPYCGSFSRDTLPVLIKEYVDTGKVRLEIHDAALVGRENSILIASASRAAGEQGRYFEFYDEVYHAPESAKDASGEFNLAALTGFAEAAGVPDIAKFTEAVESGKFESAVREETAEAQSIGVTGVPFFATSDCGQVMSGAQPVDTFRTQLDAAIAAAKK
;
A
#
# COMPACT_ATOMS: atom_id res chain seq x y z
N MET A 1 -19.72 -20.24 15.28
CA MET A 1 -18.29 -20.55 15.11
C MET A 1 -18.01 -20.42 13.63
N PRO A 2 -17.26 -19.42 13.18
CA PRO A 2 -16.86 -19.33 11.78
C PRO A 2 -15.82 -20.39 11.48
N GLN A 3 -15.93 -20.99 10.30
CA GLN A 3 -15.02 -22.03 9.81
C GLN A 3 -13.67 -21.42 9.44
N PRO A 4 -12.53 -22.07 9.69
CA PRO A 4 -11.22 -21.57 9.30
C PRO A 4 -11.05 -21.58 7.78
N ILE A 5 -10.27 -20.62 7.26
CA ILE A 5 -9.91 -20.46 5.84
C ILE A 5 -8.95 -21.58 5.42
N GLU A 6 -9.48 -22.79 5.36
CA GLU A 6 -8.72 -23.98 4.96
C GLU A 6 -9.43 -24.62 3.76
N SER A 7 -9.19 -24.08 2.58
CA SER A 7 -9.18 -24.79 1.28
C SER A 7 -9.07 -23.87 0.07
N LEU A 8 -8.01 -23.07 -0.03
CA LEU A 8 -7.57 -22.63 -1.34
C LEU A 8 -6.82 -23.81 -1.97
N ASP A 9 -7.35 -24.30 -3.10
CA ASP A 9 -6.84 -25.47 -3.81
C ASP A 9 -5.37 -25.27 -4.25
N ARG A 10 -4.44 -25.67 -3.38
CA ARG A 10 -2.98 -25.59 -3.58
C ARG A 10 -2.48 -26.11 -4.93
N PRO A 11 -3.07 -27.16 -5.57
CA PRO A 11 -2.56 -27.65 -6.85
C PRO A 11 -2.75 -26.70 -8.03
N THR A 12 -3.71 -25.79 -8.02
CA THR A 12 -3.91 -24.81 -9.11
C THR A 12 -2.92 -23.67 -9.03
N LEU A 13 -2.58 -23.20 -7.83
CA LEU A 13 -1.54 -22.18 -7.60
C LEU A 13 -0.15 -22.71 -7.95
N GLU A 14 0.19 -23.95 -7.59
CA GLU A 14 1.48 -24.55 -7.93
C GLU A 14 1.68 -24.76 -9.44
N ARG A 15 0.61 -25.09 -10.20
CA ARG A 15 0.71 -25.22 -11.66
C ARG A 15 0.91 -23.88 -12.37
N ARG A 16 0.27 -22.80 -11.89
CA ARG A 16 0.49 -21.44 -12.41
C ARG A 16 1.90 -20.94 -12.08
N TYR A 17 2.35 -21.16 -10.85
CA TYR A 17 3.70 -20.79 -10.39
C TYR A 17 4.81 -21.51 -11.16
N ARG A 18 4.67 -22.83 -11.46
CA ARG A 18 5.61 -23.57 -12.30
C ARG A 18 5.68 -23.04 -13.74
N ARG A 19 4.55 -22.65 -14.33
CA ARG A 19 4.52 -22.09 -15.68
C ARG A 19 5.19 -20.71 -15.74
N MET A 20 4.97 -19.85 -14.72
CA MET A 20 5.62 -18.54 -14.65
C MET A 20 7.13 -18.65 -14.42
N ARG A 21 7.60 -19.56 -13.54
CA ARG A 21 9.05 -19.79 -13.36
C ARG A 21 9.73 -20.26 -14.64
N LEU A 22 9.11 -21.12 -15.41
CA LEU A 22 9.63 -21.58 -16.70
C LEU A 22 9.70 -20.42 -17.72
N ALA A 23 8.71 -19.54 -17.77
CA ALA A 23 8.72 -18.38 -18.65
C ALA A 23 9.81 -17.36 -18.22
N ALA A 24 9.98 -17.11 -16.93
CA ALA A 24 11.02 -16.21 -16.41
C ALA A 24 12.44 -16.71 -16.71
N VAL A 25 12.69 -18.01 -16.57
CA VAL A 25 14.00 -18.62 -16.89
C VAL A 25 14.30 -18.53 -18.40
N ILE A 26 13.29 -18.71 -19.24
CA ILE A 26 13.47 -18.58 -20.71
C ILE A 26 13.76 -17.12 -21.09
N LEU A 27 13.05 -16.15 -20.50
CA LEU A 27 13.29 -14.72 -20.75
C LEU A 27 14.67 -14.25 -20.25
N ALA A 28 15.10 -14.72 -19.08
CA ALA A 28 16.44 -14.44 -18.56
C ALA A 28 17.54 -15.02 -19.46
N GLY A 29 17.33 -16.21 -20.01
CA GLY A 29 18.26 -16.82 -20.96
C GLY A 29 18.37 -16.05 -22.29
N ILE A 30 17.25 -15.52 -22.80
CA ILE A 30 17.22 -14.71 -24.03
C ILE A 30 17.90 -13.35 -23.77
N SER A 31 17.68 -12.72 -22.62
CA SER A 31 18.36 -11.45 -22.26
C SER A 31 19.86 -11.59 -22.15
N LEU A 32 20.36 -12.68 -21.58
CA LEU A 32 21.80 -12.96 -21.50
C LEU A 32 22.45 -13.15 -22.89
N LEU A 33 21.74 -13.80 -23.81
CA LEU A 33 22.21 -13.97 -25.20
C LEU A 33 22.24 -12.66 -25.98
N LEU A 34 21.26 -11.76 -25.75
CA LEU A 34 21.22 -10.44 -26.39
C LEU A 34 22.31 -9.50 -25.87
N ILE A 35 22.64 -9.55 -24.57
CA ILE A 35 23.72 -8.75 -23.97
C ILE A 35 25.09 -9.22 -24.52
N ALA A 36 25.30 -10.51 -24.70
CA ALA A 36 26.53 -11.05 -25.29
C ALA A 36 26.69 -10.66 -26.79
N ALA A 37 25.58 -10.48 -27.52
CA ALA A 37 25.62 -10.08 -28.92
C ALA A 37 25.84 -8.57 -29.13
N LEU A 38 25.49 -7.70 -28.14
CA LEU A 38 25.63 -6.23 -28.24
C LEU A 38 26.94 -5.68 -27.60
N GLY A 39 27.72 -6.54 -26.93
CA GLY A 39 28.89 -6.14 -26.16
C GLY A 39 30.18 -5.86 -26.96
N THR A 40 30.19 -5.86 -28.28
CA THR A 40 31.42 -5.72 -29.09
C THR A 40 31.57 -4.41 -29.88
N GLN A 41 30.76 -3.38 -29.63
CA GLN A 41 30.99 -2.09 -30.28
C GLN A 41 30.96 -0.91 -29.31
N SER A 42 32.07 -0.21 -29.27
CA SER A 42 32.26 1.18 -28.86
C SER A 42 33.03 1.44 -27.56
N PHE A 43 34.33 1.24 -27.61
CA PHE A 43 35.29 2.06 -26.88
C PHE A 43 35.94 3.02 -27.89
N ARG A 44 35.59 4.32 -27.87
CA ARG A 44 36.46 5.40 -28.37
C ARG A 44 35.91 6.80 -28.09
N GLY A 45 36.75 7.64 -27.43
CA GLY A 45 36.66 9.12 -27.38
C GLY A 45 36.09 9.66 -26.06
N GLY A 46 36.74 10.29 -25.23
CA GLY A 46 37.86 11.13 -24.97
C GLY A 46 37.50 12.63 -24.82
N ALA A 47 38.04 13.29 -23.73
CA ALA A 47 38.15 14.73 -23.43
C ALA A 47 37.02 15.29 -22.53
N ALA A 48 37.31 15.60 -21.26
CA ALA A 48 38.00 16.74 -20.62
C ALA A 48 37.31 18.07 -20.74
N LEU A 49 36.94 18.71 -19.64
CA LEU A 49 37.45 19.92 -19.04
C LEU A 49 36.49 20.56 -18.01
N SER A 50 37.11 21.09 -17.04
CA SER A 50 36.77 21.64 -15.73
C SER A 50 36.11 23.04 -15.72
N PRO A 51 36.11 23.72 -14.56
CA PRO A 51 34.91 24.28 -13.90
C PRO A 51 34.96 25.84 -13.86
N ALA A 52 33.90 26.45 -13.38
CA ALA A 52 33.99 27.85 -12.88
C ALA A 52 32.88 28.17 -11.86
N ASP A 53 33.35 28.56 -10.73
CA ASP A 53 32.96 29.45 -9.66
C ASP A 53 31.80 30.44 -9.87
N GLY A 54 31.10 30.74 -8.78
CA GLY A 54 30.24 31.93 -8.68
C GLY A 54 29.47 32.02 -7.36
N ALA A 55 30.09 32.63 -6.37
CA ALA A 55 29.53 33.03 -5.09
C ALA A 55 28.51 34.18 -5.21
N GLY A 56 27.58 34.26 -4.24
CA GLY A 56 26.75 35.46 -4.09
C GLY A 56 25.77 35.40 -2.92
N SER A 57 26.14 35.99 -1.83
CA SER A 57 25.46 36.22 -0.55
C SER A 57 24.21 37.14 -0.61
N GLN A 58 23.49 37.10 0.49
CA GLN A 58 22.80 38.12 1.31
C GLN A 58 21.29 37.94 1.41
N SER A 59 20.79 37.55 2.60
CA SER A 59 20.40 38.33 3.81
C SER A 59 19.19 39.28 3.61
N GLY A 60 18.18 39.07 4.45
CA GLY A 60 17.07 40.03 4.66
C GLY A 60 16.03 39.49 5.64
N GLU A 61 16.12 39.99 6.87
CA GLU A 61 15.24 39.78 8.04
C GLU A 61 13.89 40.53 7.90
N ASP A 62 13.06 40.18 8.85
CA ASP A 62 11.90 40.83 9.49
C ASP A 62 10.54 40.26 9.09
N GLY A 63 9.73 39.72 10.00
CA GLY A 63 9.27 40.17 11.29
C GLY A 63 7.83 40.65 11.20
N THR A 64 6.87 39.91 11.75
CA THR A 64 5.86 40.48 12.64
C THR A 64 4.81 39.42 13.05
N ALA A 65 4.56 39.39 14.34
CA ALA A 65 3.51 38.67 15.03
C ALA A 65 2.14 39.34 14.81
N GLY A 66 1.08 38.54 14.83
CA GLY A 66 -0.30 39.00 14.91
C GLY A 66 -1.21 37.95 15.51
N GLN A 67 -1.57 38.19 16.76
CA GLN A 67 -2.54 37.43 17.56
C GLN A 67 -3.98 37.62 17.08
N GLY A 68 -4.82 36.60 17.33
CA GLY A 68 -6.15 36.90 17.82
C GLY A 68 -7.34 36.17 17.18
N GLY A 69 -8.05 35.40 17.96
CA GLY A 69 -9.48 35.39 17.96
C GLY A 69 -10.15 34.10 17.51
N GLY A 70 -10.50 33.24 18.49
CA GLY A 70 -11.48 32.18 18.28
C GLY A 70 -12.87 32.72 18.06
N LYS A 71 -13.72 31.90 17.40
CA LYS A 71 -15.13 31.69 17.77
C LYS A 71 -15.83 30.70 16.85
N ASP A 72 -16.47 29.76 17.53
CA ASP A 72 -17.77 29.16 17.27
C ASP A 72 -17.92 28.13 16.12
N ALA A 73 -18.06 26.90 16.63
CA ALA A 73 -18.70 25.80 15.98
C ALA A 73 -20.16 26.12 15.61
N THR A 74 -20.49 26.07 14.33
CA THR A 74 -21.83 25.76 13.85
C THR A 74 -21.72 24.81 12.67
N GLY A 75 -22.21 23.60 12.90
CA GLY A 75 -22.34 22.59 11.87
C GLY A 75 -23.15 23.12 10.68
N LYS A 76 -22.58 23.02 9.51
CA LYS A 76 -23.32 23.06 8.25
C LYS A 76 -22.88 21.87 7.42
N ASN A 77 -23.89 21.13 7.02
CA ASN A 77 -23.88 20.00 6.12
C ASN A 77 -22.89 20.20 4.97
N ALA A 78 -21.92 19.30 4.84
CA ALA A 78 -21.06 19.20 3.69
C ALA A 78 -21.88 18.60 2.54
N ASP A 79 -22.62 19.45 1.84
CA ASP A 79 -23.28 19.08 0.59
C ASP A 79 -22.23 19.02 -0.53
N GLY A 80 -22.07 17.84 -1.12
CA GLY A 80 -21.81 17.56 -2.54
C GLY A 80 -20.71 18.28 -3.34
N LYS A 81 -20.05 19.31 -2.81
CA LYS A 81 -19.00 20.05 -3.53
C LYS A 81 -17.59 19.53 -3.34
N ASP A 82 -17.35 18.82 -2.23
CA ASP A 82 -16.02 18.27 -1.94
C ASP A 82 -15.74 17.00 -2.75
N ALA A 83 -16.79 16.28 -3.18
CA ALA A 83 -16.67 15.13 -4.06
C ALA A 83 -16.33 15.50 -5.52
N GLU A 84 -16.79 16.67 -5.99
CA GLU A 84 -16.52 17.15 -7.36
C GLU A 84 -15.10 17.72 -7.50
N GLN A 85 -14.51 18.20 -6.42
CA GLN A 85 -13.13 18.71 -6.40
C GLN A 85 -12.10 17.57 -6.26
N ALA A 86 -12.47 16.44 -5.67
CA ALA A 86 -11.65 15.24 -5.62
C ALA A 86 -11.53 14.54 -6.99
N ALA A 87 -12.54 14.69 -7.85
CA ALA A 87 -12.52 14.15 -9.21
C ALA A 87 -11.56 14.89 -10.17
N ALA A 88 -11.02 16.06 -9.78
CA ALA A 88 -10.10 16.85 -10.62
C ALA A 88 -8.63 16.40 -10.54
N SER A 89 -8.28 15.52 -9.62
CA SER A 89 -6.96 14.92 -9.52
C SER A 89 -7.11 13.48 -9.03
N CYS A 90 -7.43 12.58 -9.94
CA CYS A 90 -7.27 11.18 -9.64
C CYS A 90 -5.80 10.81 -9.76
N PRO A 91 -5.16 10.49 -8.68
CA PRO A 91 -3.74 10.23 -8.65
C PRO A 91 -3.46 8.74 -8.53
N VAL A 92 -4.38 7.93 -8.95
CA VAL A 92 -4.26 6.50 -8.83
C VAL A 92 -3.35 6.00 -9.95
N VAL A 93 -2.14 5.64 -9.60
CA VAL A 93 -1.26 4.86 -10.46
C VAL A 93 -1.36 3.41 -10.01
N ASP A 94 -2.01 2.59 -10.83
CA ASP A 94 -2.01 1.15 -10.64
C ASP A 94 -0.54 0.67 -10.65
N ARG A 95 -0.13 -0.08 -9.65
CA ARG A 95 1.24 -0.62 -9.63
C ARG A 95 1.47 -1.65 -10.71
N LEU A 96 0.41 -2.35 -11.14
CA LEU A 96 0.39 -3.33 -12.23
C LEU A 96 1.56 -4.33 -12.19
N ASP A 97 2.07 -4.58 -10.99
CA ASP A 97 3.09 -5.59 -10.75
C ASP A 97 2.40 -6.90 -10.36
N PRO A 98 2.55 -7.96 -11.18
CA PRO A 98 1.95 -9.25 -10.87
C PRO A 98 2.52 -9.89 -9.61
N ASP A 99 3.72 -9.48 -9.22
CA ASP A 99 4.44 -10.00 -8.05
C ASP A 99 4.37 -9.03 -6.83
N ASP A 100 3.54 -7.96 -6.90
CA ASP A 100 3.37 -7.04 -5.76
C ASP A 100 2.79 -7.78 -4.55
N PRO A 101 3.56 -7.91 -3.45
CA PRO A 101 3.10 -8.63 -2.28
C PRO A 101 1.93 -7.94 -1.56
N ARG A 102 1.65 -6.67 -1.87
CA ARG A 102 0.59 -5.85 -1.29
C ARG A 102 -0.66 -5.78 -2.17
N ALA A 103 -0.73 -6.66 -3.16
CA ALA A 103 -1.88 -6.76 -4.05
C ALA A 103 -2.51 -8.16 -4.02
N LEU A 104 -3.83 -8.20 -4.13
CA LEU A 104 -4.62 -9.42 -4.27
C LEU A 104 -5.47 -9.37 -5.54
N GLY A 105 -5.61 -10.50 -6.20
CA GLY A 105 -6.48 -10.66 -7.36
C GLY A 105 -5.73 -10.65 -8.68
N ASP A 106 -6.51 -10.73 -9.76
CA ASP A 106 -5.99 -10.85 -11.11
C ASP A 106 -5.38 -9.50 -11.55
N ILE A 107 -4.21 -9.56 -12.19
CA ILE A 107 -3.56 -8.38 -12.76
C ILE A 107 -4.41 -7.76 -13.89
N ASP A 108 -5.20 -8.59 -14.57
CA ASP A 108 -6.09 -8.19 -15.67
C ASP A 108 -7.52 -7.87 -15.17
N ALA A 109 -7.75 -7.74 -13.85
CA ALA A 109 -9.05 -7.34 -13.33
C ALA A 109 -9.46 -5.98 -13.88
N PRO A 110 -10.75 -5.80 -14.30
CA PRO A 110 -11.21 -4.58 -14.93
C PRO A 110 -11.14 -3.34 -14.04
N ILE A 111 -11.08 -3.52 -12.73
CA ILE A 111 -10.98 -2.45 -11.73
C ILE A 111 -9.90 -2.80 -10.72
N VAL A 112 -9.06 -1.83 -10.38
CA VAL A 112 -8.23 -1.87 -9.19
C VAL A 112 -8.91 -1.05 -8.10
N LEU A 113 -9.06 -1.64 -6.91
CA LEU A 113 -9.46 -0.95 -5.70
C LEU A 113 -8.20 -0.64 -4.90
N HIS A 114 -7.88 0.63 -4.76
CA HIS A 114 -6.81 1.11 -3.91
C HIS A 114 -7.32 1.35 -2.50
N GLU A 115 -6.61 0.86 -1.50
CA GLU A 115 -6.85 1.12 -0.08
C GLU A 115 -5.63 1.80 0.53
N TRP A 116 -5.79 3.01 1.03
CA TRP A 116 -4.81 3.65 1.91
C TRP A 116 -5.15 3.32 3.36
N THR A 117 -4.20 2.70 4.05
CA THR A 117 -4.43 2.14 5.37
C THR A 117 -3.36 2.55 6.38
N ASP A 118 -3.71 2.55 7.65
CA ASP A 118 -2.81 2.72 8.79
C ASP A 118 -3.10 1.63 9.82
N PHE A 119 -2.11 0.83 10.15
CA PHE A 119 -2.25 -0.28 11.10
C PHE A 119 -2.61 0.14 12.52
N ARG A 120 -2.50 1.44 12.85
CA ARG A 120 -2.93 2.00 14.13
C ARG A 120 -4.34 2.58 14.09
N CYS A 121 -4.96 2.64 12.93
CA CYS A 121 -6.31 3.17 12.77
C CYS A 121 -7.36 2.12 13.13
N PRO A 122 -8.23 2.38 14.14
CA PRO A 122 -9.26 1.42 14.52
C PRO A 122 -10.30 1.19 13.41
N TYR A 123 -10.57 2.19 12.57
CA TYR A 123 -11.48 2.06 11.44
C TYR A 123 -10.89 1.20 10.32
N CYS A 124 -9.56 1.26 10.08
CA CYS A 124 -8.89 0.33 9.16
C CYS A 124 -9.01 -1.11 9.68
N GLY A 125 -8.85 -1.30 11.00
CA GLY A 125 -9.08 -2.60 11.62
C GLY A 125 -10.52 -3.10 11.48
N SER A 126 -11.54 -2.22 11.61
CA SER A 126 -12.93 -2.62 11.37
C SER A 126 -13.15 -3.02 9.91
N PHE A 127 -12.63 -2.25 8.95
CA PHE A 127 -12.70 -2.61 7.54
C PHE A 127 -12.04 -3.97 7.27
N SER A 128 -10.83 -4.18 7.77
CA SER A 128 -10.08 -5.43 7.59
C SER A 128 -10.85 -6.66 8.11
N ARG A 129 -11.47 -6.56 9.28
CA ARG A 129 -12.18 -7.69 9.90
C ARG A 129 -13.57 -7.93 9.35
N ASP A 130 -14.32 -6.85 9.07
CA ASP A 130 -15.76 -6.94 8.83
C ASP A 130 -16.12 -6.86 7.34
N THR A 131 -15.35 -6.10 6.55
CA THR A 131 -15.69 -5.78 5.15
C THR A 131 -14.76 -6.49 4.16
N LEU A 132 -13.45 -6.42 4.37
CA LEU A 132 -12.44 -6.95 3.45
C LEU A 132 -12.65 -8.43 3.08
N PRO A 133 -12.96 -9.35 4.01
CA PRO A 133 -13.16 -10.76 3.66
C PRO A 133 -14.34 -10.98 2.70
N VAL A 134 -15.38 -10.15 2.80
CA VAL A 134 -16.53 -10.19 1.89
C VAL A 134 -16.11 -9.71 0.50
N LEU A 135 -15.36 -8.60 0.43
CA LEU A 135 -14.88 -8.05 -0.84
C LEU A 135 -13.92 -9.00 -1.55
N ILE A 136 -13.03 -9.66 -0.80
CA ILE A 136 -12.15 -10.69 -1.36
C ILE A 136 -12.99 -11.76 -2.04
N LYS A 137 -13.93 -12.35 -1.32
CA LYS A 137 -14.74 -13.45 -1.82
C LYS A 137 -15.63 -13.07 -3.02
N GLU A 138 -16.23 -11.88 -3.00
CA GLU A 138 -17.24 -11.48 -4.00
C GLU A 138 -16.63 -10.85 -5.24
N TYR A 139 -15.47 -10.19 -5.12
CA TYR A 139 -14.88 -9.38 -6.17
C TYR A 139 -13.47 -9.83 -6.55
N VAL A 140 -12.58 -10.06 -5.58
CA VAL A 140 -11.18 -10.40 -5.85
C VAL A 140 -11.06 -11.83 -6.37
N ASP A 141 -11.61 -12.81 -5.64
CA ASP A 141 -11.57 -14.24 -6.02
C ASP A 141 -12.33 -14.52 -7.32
N THR A 142 -13.23 -13.62 -7.69
CA THR A 142 -14.00 -13.73 -8.94
C THR A 142 -13.38 -12.99 -10.12
N GLY A 143 -12.17 -12.40 -9.93
CA GLY A 143 -11.43 -11.70 -10.96
C GLY A 143 -12.05 -10.37 -11.42
N LYS A 144 -12.98 -9.81 -10.64
CA LYS A 144 -13.66 -8.55 -10.98
C LYS A 144 -12.89 -7.32 -10.52
N VAL A 145 -12.14 -7.47 -9.42
CA VAL A 145 -11.39 -6.40 -8.77
C VAL A 145 -10.02 -6.94 -8.36
N ARG A 146 -8.99 -6.15 -8.60
CA ARG A 146 -7.68 -6.27 -7.96
C ARG A 146 -7.66 -5.31 -6.78
N LEU A 147 -7.24 -5.76 -5.61
CA LEU A 147 -7.03 -4.91 -4.44
C LEU A 147 -5.54 -4.55 -4.34
N GLU A 148 -5.22 -3.29 -4.13
CA GLU A 148 -3.86 -2.81 -3.86
C GLU A 148 -3.83 -1.99 -2.57
N ILE A 149 -2.97 -2.41 -1.61
CA ILE A 149 -2.82 -1.75 -0.32
C ILE A 149 -1.69 -0.71 -0.38
N HIS A 150 -1.97 0.49 0.12
CA HIS A 150 -1.05 1.62 0.21
C HIS A 150 -0.84 2.03 1.66
N ASP A 151 0.40 2.36 2.00
CA ASP A 151 0.72 2.87 3.33
C ASP A 151 0.33 4.34 3.47
N ALA A 152 -0.42 4.65 4.54
CA ALA A 152 -0.74 6.01 4.93
C ALA A 152 -0.64 6.14 6.45
N ALA A 153 0.59 6.22 6.97
CA ALA A 153 0.92 6.24 8.39
C ALA A 153 0.54 7.59 9.04
N LEU A 154 -0.77 7.86 9.14
CA LEU A 154 -1.33 9.15 9.57
C LEU A 154 -1.71 9.19 11.05
N VAL A 155 -2.01 8.05 11.68
CA VAL A 155 -2.61 7.97 13.02
C VAL A 155 -1.57 7.76 14.10
N GLY A 156 -0.77 6.70 14.01
CA GLY A 156 0.19 6.28 15.04
C GLY A 156 1.61 6.77 14.80
N ARG A 157 1.84 7.67 13.84
CA ARG A 157 3.15 8.25 13.55
C ARG A 157 4.24 7.17 13.40
N GLU A 158 5.28 7.23 14.25
CA GLU A 158 6.42 6.30 14.20
C GLU A 158 5.99 4.84 14.41
N ASN A 159 5.01 4.56 15.26
CA ASN A 159 4.51 3.20 15.43
C ASN A 159 3.75 2.69 14.19
N SER A 160 2.99 3.55 13.49
CA SER A 160 2.40 3.20 12.20
C SER A 160 3.46 2.87 11.15
N ILE A 161 4.54 3.68 11.09
CA ILE A 161 5.66 3.45 10.17
C ILE A 161 6.36 2.12 10.50
N LEU A 162 6.61 1.84 11.77
CA LEU A 162 7.22 0.60 12.22
C LEU A 162 6.39 -0.62 11.77
N ILE A 163 5.06 -0.59 11.98
CA ILE A 163 4.19 -1.72 11.63
C ILE A 163 4.10 -1.87 10.10
N ALA A 164 3.94 -0.78 9.35
CA ALA A 164 3.93 -0.80 7.90
C ALA A 164 5.27 -1.32 7.33
N SER A 165 6.41 -0.94 7.93
CA SER A 165 7.72 -1.48 7.56
C SER A 165 7.82 -2.99 7.83
N ALA A 166 7.28 -3.45 8.95
CA ALA A 166 7.21 -4.88 9.28
C ALA A 166 6.31 -5.65 8.30
N SER A 167 5.15 -5.07 7.91
CA SER A 167 4.28 -5.71 6.92
C SER A 167 4.96 -5.85 5.55
N ARG A 168 5.76 -4.87 5.13
CA ARG A 168 6.59 -4.97 3.92
C ARG A 168 7.69 -6.02 4.06
N ALA A 169 8.31 -6.16 5.24
CA ALA A 169 9.31 -7.20 5.50
C ALA A 169 8.69 -8.61 5.42
N ALA A 170 7.46 -8.78 5.91
CA ALA A 170 6.70 -10.02 5.71
C ALA A 170 6.34 -10.23 4.23
N GLY A 171 5.99 -9.16 3.53
CA GLY A 171 5.67 -9.16 2.10
C GLY A 171 6.84 -9.59 1.21
N GLU A 172 8.09 -9.18 1.52
CA GLU A 172 9.29 -9.69 0.82
C GLU A 172 9.43 -11.22 0.89
N GLN A 173 8.75 -11.83 1.84
CA GLN A 173 8.75 -13.27 2.04
C GLN A 173 7.41 -13.92 1.65
N GLY A 174 6.54 -13.17 0.95
CA GLY A 174 5.25 -13.64 0.45
C GLY A 174 4.20 -13.84 1.54
N ARG A 175 4.27 -13.05 2.63
CA ARG A 175 3.38 -13.14 3.80
C ARG A 175 2.78 -11.79 4.22
N TYR A 176 2.57 -10.89 3.25
CA TYR A 176 2.02 -9.57 3.55
C TYR A 176 0.61 -9.64 4.15
N PHE A 177 -0.30 -10.36 3.49
CA PHE A 177 -1.71 -10.39 3.89
C PHE A 177 -1.93 -11.24 5.14
N GLU A 178 -1.17 -12.30 5.34
CA GLU A 178 -1.21 -13.07 6.58
C GLU A 178 -0.71 -12.21 7.77
N PHE A 179 0.35 -11.42 7.56
CA PHE A 179 0.84 -10.49 8.58
C PHE A 179 -0.14 -9.33 8.84
N TYR A 180 -0.72 -8.77 7.79
CA TYR A 180 -1.76 -7.75 7.84
C TYR A 180 -2.94 -8.22 8.70
N ASP A 181 -3.40 -9.46 8.50
CA ASP A 181 -4.49 -10.07 9.25
C ASP A 181 -4.14 -10.24 10.73
N GLU A 182 -2.95 -10.76 11.05
CA GLU A 182 -2.47 -10.93 12.42
C GLU A 182 -2.42 -9.58 13.19
N VAL A 183 -1.95 -8.51 12.55
CA VAL A 183 -1.90 -7.20 13.18
C VAL A 183 -3.30 -6.64 13.48
N TYR A 184 -4.23 -6.73 12.51
CA TYR A 184 -5.58 -6.18 12.70
C TYR A 184 -6.48 -7.04 13.59
N HIS A 185 -6.15 -8.31 13.79
CA HIS A 185 -6.82 -9.19 14.76
C HIS A 185 -6.12 -9.25 16.12
N ALA A 186 -4.98 -8.54 16.26
CA ALA A 186 -4.21 -8.56 17.50
C ALA A 186 -5.04 -8.05 18.70
N PRO A 187 -5.00 -8.75 19.84
CA PRO A 187 -5.66 -8.29 21.05
C PRO A 187 -4.93 -7.08 21.64
N GLU A 188 -5.64 -6.26 22.40
CA GLU A 188 -5.02 -5.12 23.12
C GLU A 188 -3.85 -5.53 24.01
N SER A 189 -3.86 -6.75 24.55
CA SER A 189 -2.76 -7.30 25.35
C SER A 189 -1.46 -7.53 24.59
N ALA A 190 -1.47 -7.47 23.27
CA ALA A 190 -0.26 -7.56 22.44
C ALA A 190 0.49 -6.23 22.36
N LYS A 191 -0.14 -5.13 22.78
CA LYS A 191 0.47 -3.81 22.87
C LYS A 191 1.23 -3.65 24.17
N ASP A 192 2.26 -2.83 24.17
CA ASP A 192 3.00 -2.45 25.37
C ASP A 192 2.24 -1.45 26.26
N ALA A 193 2.87 -1.00 27.32
CA ALA A 193 2.27 -0.05 28.28
C ALA A 193 1.95 1.32 27.66
N SER A 194 2.56 1.69 26.53
CA SER A 194 2.23 2.89 25.76
C SER A 194 1.07 2.70 24.77
N GLY A 195 0.57 1.47 24.67
CA GLY A 195 -0.46 1.09 23.70
C GLY A 195 0.09 0.89 22.30
N GLU A 196 1.40 0.61 22.14
CA GLU A 196 2.08 0.44 20.87
C GLU A 196 2.52 -1.02 20.65
N PHE A 197 2.66 -1.42 19.39
CA PHE A 197 3.32 -2.68 19.06
C PHE A 197 4.84 -2.46 19.01
N ASN A 198 5.56 -3.26 19.75
CA ASN A 198 7.02 -3.29 19.73
C ASN A 198 7.54 -4.42 18.83
N LEU A 199 8.86 -4.48 18.64
CA LEU A 199 9.49 -5.49 17.78
C LEU A 199 9.13 -6.92 18.20
N ALA A 200 9.05 -7.21 19.50
CA ALA A 200 8.72 -8.55 19.97
C ALA A 200 7.30 -8.97 19.58
N ALA A 201 6.32 -8.05 19.68
CA ALA A 201 4.96 -8.31 19.22
C ALA A 201 4.92 -8.53 17.70
N LEU A 202 5.61 -7.69 16.92
CA LEU A 202 5.68 -7.81 15.45
C LEU A 202 6.35 -9.10 15.01
N THR A 203 7.40 -9.54 15.73
CA THR A 203 8.04 -10.85 15.48
C THR A 203 7.06 -11.99 15.75
N GLY A 204 6.29 -11.92 16.84
CA GLY A 204 5.24 -12.91 17.12
C GLY A 204 4.17 -12.98 16.04
N PHE A 205 3.75 -11.82 15.49
CA PHE A 205 2.81 -11.80 14.35
C PHE A 205 3.44 -12.37 13.08
N ALA A 206 4.72 -12.14 12.83
CA ALA A 206 5.43 -12.72 11.69
C ALA A 206 5.53 -14.25 11.79
N GLU A 207 5.78 -14.78 12.99
CA GLU A 207 5.75 -16.22 13.25
C GLU A 207 4.36 -16.82 13.01
N ALA A 208 3.31 -16.16 13.54
CA ALA A 208 1.91 -16.59 13.35
C ALA A 208 1.48 -16.51 11.87
N ALA A 209 1.91 -15.48 11.15
CA ALA A 209 1.70 -15.33 9.71
C ALA A 209 2.49 -16.34 8.85
N GLY A 210 3.38 -17.12 9.47
CA GLY A 210 4.20 -18.11 8.76
C GLY A 210 5.29 -17.50 7.89
N VAL A 211 5.88 -16.37 8.30
CA VAL A 211 7.05 -15.77 7.64
C VAL A 211 8.21 -16.77 7.68
N PRO A 212 8.78 -17.17 6.54
CA PRO A 212 9.72 -18.30 6.48
C PRO A 212 11.06 -18.06 7.20
N ASP A 213 11.57 -16.83 7.16
CA ASP A 213 12.85 -16.45 7.77
C ASP A 213 12.64 -15.28 8.74
N ILE A 214 12.42 -15.63 10.01
CA ILE A 214 12.19 -14.65 11.09
C ILE A 214 13.44 -13.80 11.36
N ALA A 215 14.64 -14.34 11.20
CA ALA A 215 15.88 -13.57 11.40
C ALA A 215 16.00 -12.46 10.34
N LYS A 216 15.73 -12.78 9.07
CA LYS A 216 15.68 -11.80 7.97
C LYS A 216 14.58 -10.76 8.18
N PHE A 217 13.41 -11.16 8.66
CA PHE A 217 12.32 -10.26 8.99
C PHE A 217 12.74 -9.27 10.09
N THR A 218 13.28 -9.79 11.20
CA THR A 218 13.72 -8.97 12.35
C THR A 218 14.82 -7.98 11.94
N GLU A 219 15.83 -8.44 11.19
CA GLU A 219 16.89 -7.57 10.66
C GLU A 219 16.32 -6.44 9.78
N ALA A 220 15.35 -6.76 8.90
CA ALA A 220 14.73 -5.75 8.05
C ALA A 220 13.96 -4.69 8.85
N VAL A 221 13.29 -5.09 9.93
CA VAL A 221 12.57 -4.16 10.82
C VAL A 221 13.55 -3.34 11.65
N GLU A 222 14.54 -3.95 12.30
CA GLU A 222 15.53 -3.26 13.13
C GLU A 222 16.40 -2.27 12.35
N SER A 223 16.74 -2.61 11.12
CA SER A 223 17.51 -1.71 10.25
C SER A 223 16.70 -0.57 9.66
N GLY A 224 15.38 -0.56 9.83
CA GLY A 224 14.50 0.43 9.22
C GLY A 224 14.43 0.34 7.69
N LYS A 225 14.68 -0.84 7.13
CA LYS A 225 14.81 -1.08 5.67
C LYS A 225 13.69 -0.44 4.84
N PHE A 226 12.47 -0.45 5.34
CA PHE A 226 11.30 0.04 4.60
C PHE A 226 10.76 1.39 5.09
N GLU A 227 11.32 1.98 6.14
CA GLU A 227 10.80 3.22 6.73
C GLU A 227 10.74 4.38 5.72
N SER A 228 11.79 4.56 4.92
CA SER A 228 11.81 5.62 3.89
C SER A 228 10.66 5.43 2.89
N ALA A 229 10.49 4.21 2.39
CA ALA A 229 9.43 3.90 1.43
C ALA A 229 8.03 4.10 2.01
N VAL A 230 7.81 3.75 3.30
CA VAL A 230 6.53 4.01 4.00
C VAL A 230 6.29 5.52 4.15
N ARG A 231 7.32 6.29 4.51
CA ARG A 231 7.22 7.75 4.64
C ARG A 231 6.94 8.43 3.30
N GLU A 232 7.60 7.98 2.25
CA GLU A 232 7.43 8.48 0.87
C GLU A 232 6.00 8.20 0.38
N GLU A 233 5.49 6.96 0.52
CA GLU A 233 4.13 6.61 0.13
C GLU A 233 3.08 7.35 0.98
N THR A 234 3.34 7.55 2.28
CA THR A 234 2.48 8.37 3.14
C THR A 234 2.44 9.83 2.68
N ALA A 235 3.59 10.41 2.31
CA ALA A 235 3.65 11.79 1.80
C ALA A 235 2.95 11.90 0.44
N GLU A 236 3.09 10.91 -0.42
CA GLU A 236 2.37 10.81 -1.68
C GLU A 236 0.86 10.77 -1.43
N ALA A 237 0.38 9.88 -0.56
CA ALA A 237 -1.03 9.81 -0.16
C ALA A 237 -1.57 11.18 0.28
N GLN A 238 -0.83 11.90 1.12
CA GLN A 238 -1.21 13.25 1.56
C GLN A 238 -1.25 14.26 0.40
N SER A 239 -0.30 14.17 -0.53
CA SER A 239 -0.21 15.08 -1.68
C SER A 239 -1.40 14.96 -2.62
N ILE A 240 -2.01 13.80 -2.66
CA ILE A 240 -3.20 13.47 -3.47
C ILE A 240 -4.51 13.66 -2.70
N GLY A 241 -4.46 14.20 -1.48
CA GLY A 241 -5.62 14.54 -0.70
C GLY A 241 -6.13 13.47 0.26
N VAL A 242 -5.37 12.38 0.50
CA VAL A 242 -5.68 11.41 1.55
C VAL A 242 -5.37 12.03 2.91
N THR A 243 -6.38 12.54 3.58
CA THR A 243 -6.27 13.21 4.89
C THR A 243 -6.76 12.35 6.06
N GLY A 244 -7.28 11.16 5.78
CA GLY A 244 -7.78 10.21 6.77
C GLY A 244 -7.86 8.80 6.20
N VAL A 245 -7.87 7.80 7.07
CA VAL A 245 -7.85 6.38 6.72
C VAL A 245 -8.94 5.61 7.47
N PRO A 246 -9.45 4.49 6.91
CA PRO A 246 -9.12 4.00 5.58
C PRO A 246 -9.70 4.90 4.49
N PHE A 247 -8.98 5.03 3.38
CA PHE A 247 -9.42 5.77 2.21
C PHE A 247 -9.34 4.83 0.99
N PHE A 248 -10.29 4.95 0.08
CA PHE A 248 -10.39 4.07 -1.07
C PHE A 248 -10.64 4.86 -2.35
N ALA A 249 -10.06 4.40 -3.44
CA ALA A 249 -10.37 4.88 -4.78
C ALA A 249 -10.33 3.72 -5.79
N THR A 250 -11.17 3.80 -6.82
CA THR A 250 -11.08 2.88 -7.96
C THR A 250 -10.14 3.44 -9.03
N SER A 251 -9.46 2.55 -9.78
CA SER A 251 -8.50 2.92 -10.82
C SER A 251 -9.08 3.82 -11.92
N ASP A 252 -10.38 3.72 -12.18
CA ASP A 252 -11.10 4.59 -13.10
C ASP A 252 -11.47 5.96 -12.49
N CYS A 253 -11.12 6.17 -11.22
CA CYS A 253 -11.49 7.36 -10.45
C CYS A 253 -13.00 7.63 -10.34
N GLY A 254 -13.79 6.70 -10.78
CA GLY A 254 -15.25 6.80 -10.74
C GLY A 254 -15.81 6.71 -9.33
N GLN A 255 -15.06 6.09 -8.41
CA GLN A 255 -15.52 5.89 -7.04
C GLN A 255 -14.42 6.26 -6.04
N VAL A 256 -14.78 7.08 -5.06
CA VAL A 256 -13.94 7.45 -3.92
C VAL A 256 -14.74 7.26 -2.64
N MET A 257 -14.15 6.57 -1.66
CA MET A 257 -14.79 6.30 -0.38
C MET A 257 -13.85 6.63 0.78
N SER A 258 -14.38 7.13 1.86
CA SER A 258 -13.63 7.45 3.08
C SER A 258 -14.26 6.75 4.29
N GLY A 259 -13.39 6.22 5.15
CA GLY A 259 -13.79 5.50 6.36
C GLY A 259 -14.27 4.07 6.12
N ALA A 260 -14.45 3.33 7.20
CA ALA A 260 -14.96 1.95 7.19
C ALA A 260 -16.49 1.95 6.90
N GLN A 261 -16.83 2.15 5.63
CA GLN A 261 -18.21 2.12 5.18
C GLN A 261 -18.80 0.71 5.30
N PRO A 262 -20.15 0.58 5.42
CA PRO A 262 -20.81 -0.72 5.35
C PRO A 262 -20.49 -1.45 4.04
N VAL A 263 -20.43 -2.78 4.08
CA VAL A 263 -20.12 -3.63 2.92
C VAL A 263 -21.04 -3.34 1.71
N ASP A 264 -22.31 -3.02 1.94
CA ASP A 264 -23.26 -2.70 0.86
C ASP A 264 -22.90 -1.41 0.10
N THR A 265 -22.24 -0.46 0.78
CA THR A 265 -21.69 0.73 0.11
C THR A 265 -20.61 0.32 -0.87
N PHE A 266 -19.66 -0.51 -0.45
CA PHE A 266 -18.62 -1.03 -1.34
C PHE A 266 -19.22 -1.81 -2.52
N ARG A 267 -20.19 -2.69 -2.27
CA ARG A 267 -20.88 -3.42 -3.35
C ARG A 267 -21.45 -2.47 -4.39
N THR A 268 -22.18 -1.45 -3.94
CA THR A 268 -22.80 -0.46 -4.84
C THR A 268 -21.75 0.26 -5.68
N GLN A 269 -20.66 0.70 -5.06
CA GLN A 269 -19.60 1.46 -5.74
C GLN A 269 -18.81 0.59 -6.71
N LEU A 270 -18.40 -0.62 -6.28
CA LEU A 270 -17.65 -1.54 -7.13
C LEU A 270 -18.47 -2.05 -8.31
N ASP A 271 -19.74 -2.38 -8.11
CA ASP A 271 -20.63 -2.81 -9.20
C ASP A 271 -20.81 -1.69 -10.22
N ALA A 272 -20.91 -0.42 -9.77
CA ALA A 272 -20.98 0.74 -10.66
C ALA A 272 -19.68 0.92 -11.48
N ALA A 273 -18.51 0.83 -10.85
CA ALA A 273 -17.21 0.92 -11.52
C ALA A 273 -17.04 -0.20 -12.56
N ILE A 274 -17.34 -1.45 -12.17
CA ILE A 274 -17.27 -2.62 -13.08
C ILE A 274 -18.21 -2.46 -14.27
N ALA A 275 -19.41 -1.91 -14.07
CA ALA A 275 -20.36 -1.66 -15.14
C ALA A 275 -19.87 -0.56 -16.09
N ALA A 276 -19.15 0.44 -15.59
CA ALA A 276 -18.54 1.49 -16.39
C ALA A 276 -17.37 0.98 -17.24
N ALA A 277 -16.50 0.14 -16.68
CA ALA A 277 -15.34 -0.44 -17.36
C ALA A 277 -15.69 -1.39 -18.52
N LYS A 278 -16.93 -1.89 -18.58
CA LYS A 278 -17.42 -2.77 -19.66
C LYS A 278 -17.95 -2.03 -20.90
N LYS A 279 -18.00 -0.71 -20.85
CA LYS A 279 -18.50 0.12 -21.96
C LYS A 279 -17.39 0.60 -22.87
#